data_39308448d69f7c0d72e66323674fb016
#
_entry.id   39308448d69f7c0d72e66323674fb016
#
_cell.length_a   1.000
_cell.length_b   1.000
_cell.length_c   1.000
_cell.angle_alpha   90.00
_cell.angle_beta   90.00
_cell.angle_gamma   90.00
#
_symmetry.space_group_name_H-M   'P 1'
#
loop_
_entity.id
_entity.type
_entity.pdbx_description
1 polymer ?
#
loop_
_entity_poly.entity_id
_entity_poly.type
_entity_poly.pdbx_seq_one_letter_code
_entity_poly.pdbx_strand_id
1 'polypeptide(L)'
;MSIPEPSGSAPGRGVAVLAGRLWAGGVATGCIAALVAALGVLLCSSVLNVRLVPTLVFSITDSLAWNYAMTAFVLALVATGAAHLLSLTTPRPRVFFGWLVGLGTAAAMVMPFASEGSLAGKISTALINLAVGIAIGTLLTAVLSRTVTDAERSWQRR
;
A
#
# COMPACT_ATOMS: atom_id res chain seq x y z
N MET A 1 -32.96 -43.79 17.97
CA MET A 1 -31.54 -43.39 18.14
C MET A 1 -31.24 -42.45 16.99
N SER A 2 -31.46 -41.13 17.22
CA SER A 2 -31.33 -40.08 16.18
C SER A 2 -29.89 -39.61 16.17
N ILE A 3 -29.20 -39.78 15.04
CA ILE A 3 -27.85 -39.28 14.80
C ILE A 3 -27.99 -37.79 14.55
N PRO A 4 -27.33 -36.88 15.30
CA PRO A 4 -27.33 -35.47 15.01
C PRO A 4 -26.56 -35.25 13.70
N GLU A 5 -27.21 -34.62 12.71
CA GLU A 5 -26.55 -34.13 11.51
C GLU A 5 -25.48 -33.12 11.88
N PRO A 6 -24.25 -33.23 11.36
CA PRO A 6 -23.24 -32.19 11.55
C PRO A 6 -23.66 -30.94 10.78
N SER A 7 -24.04 -29.89 11.53
CA SER A 7 -24.33 -28.58 10.96
C SER A 7 -23.11 -28.09 10.17
N GLY A 8 -23.20 -28.19 8.86
CA GLY A 8 -22.19 -27.77 7.91
C GLY A 8 -21.92 -26.27 8.05
N SER A 9 -20.87 -25.93 8.75
CA SER A 9 -20.30 -24.58 8.75
C SER A 9 -19.79 -24.30 7.34
N ALA A 10 -20.53 -23.44 6.61
CA ALA A 10 -20.21 -23.03 5.26
C ALA A 10 -18.75 -22.54 5.18
N PRO A 11 -17.90 -23.12 4.30
CA PRO A 11 -16.47 -22.78 4.22
C PRO A 11 -16.16 -21.35 3.74
N GLY A 12 -17.16 -20.60 3.29
CA GLY A 12 -16.98 -19.26 2.72
C GLY A 12 -16.83 -18.11 3.71
N ARG A 13 -17.26 -18.26 4.97
CA ARG A 13 -17.26 -17.12 5.93
C ARG A 13 -15.85 -16.74 6.43
N GLY A 14 -14.95 -17.70 6.58
CA GLY A 14 -13.58 -17.43 7.06
C GLY A 14 -12.76 -16.64 6.06
N VAL A 15 -12.84 -16.99 4.79
CA VAL A 15 -12.10 -16.31 3.70
C VAL A 15 -12.64 -14.90 3.46
N ALA A 16 -13.96 -14.71 3.52
CA ALA A 16 -14.58 -13.40 3.35
C ALA A 16 -14.21 -12.41 4.47
N VAL A 17 -14.13 -12.89 5.72
CA VAL A 17 -13.73 -12.05 6.86
C VAL A 17 -12.26 -11.64 6.77
N LEU A 18 -11.37 -12.53 6.32
CA LEU A 18 -9.95 -12.23 6.14
C LEU A 18 -9.71 -11.23 5.01
N ALA A 19 -10.44 -11.36 3.89
CA ALA A 19 -10.39 -10.40 2.79
C ALA A 19 -10.87 -9.00 3.22
N GLY A 20 -11.99 -8.91 3.94
CA GLY A 20 -12.51 -7.64 4.43
C GLY A 20 -11.52 -6.89 5.35
N ARG A 21 -10.83 -7.61 6.23
CA ARG A 21 -9.78 -7.02 7.11
C ARG A 21 -8.57 -6.53 6.32
N LEU A 22 -8.17 -7.25 5.28
CA LEU A 22 -7.07 -6.83 4.40
C LEU A 22 -7.43 -5.54 3.66
N TRP A 23 -8.63 -5.47 3.09
CA TRP A 23 -9.08 -4.27 2.37
C TRP A 23 -9.29 -3.07 3.30
N ALA A 24 -9.83 -3.27 4.51
CA ALA A 24 -9.92 -2.21 5.52
C ALA A 24 -8.52 -1.68 5.91
N GLY A 25 -7.54 -2.57 6.11
CA GLY A 25 -6.16 -2.21 6.33
C GLY A 25 -5.53 -1.49 5.14
N GLY A 26 -5.88 -1.89 3.92
CA GLY A 26 -5.45 -1.25 2.67
C GLY A 26 -5.96 0.18 2.53
N VAL A 27 -7.23 0.42 2.82
CA VAL A 27 -7.82 1.77 2.82
C VAL A 27 -7.15 2.66 3.88
N ALA A 28 -6.96 2.15 5.11
CA ALA A 28 -6.25 2.89 6.16
C ALA A 28 -4.81 3.22 5.74
N THR A 29 -4.10 2.28 5.13
CA THR A 29 -2.76 2.50 4.57
C THR A 29 -2.79 3.57 3.47
N GLY A 30 -3.80 3.54 2.60
CA GLY A 30 -4.00 4.53 1.54
C GLY A 30 -4.18 5.95 2.10
N CYS A 31 -4.98 6.11 3.16
CA CYS A 31 -5.14 7.40 3.83
C CYS A 31 -3.81 7.90 4.42
N ILE A 32 -3.03 7.03 5.07
CA ILE A 32 -1.72 7.40 5.63
C ILE A 32 -0.74 7.77 4.51
N ALA A 33 -0.68 6.97 3.45
CA ALA A 33 0.19 7.25 2.30
C ALA A 33 -0.17 8.58 1.61
N ALA A 34 -1.46 8.88 1.49
CA ALA A 34 -1.95 10.16 0.96
C ALA A 34 -1.53 11.35 1.82
N LEU A 35 -1.63 11.21 3.15
CA LEU A 35 -1.17 12.26 4.09
C LEU A 35 0.35 12.46 4.01
N VAL A 36 1.12 11.37 3.97
CA VAL A 36 2.59 11.44 3.82
C VAL A 36 2.96 12.16 2.53
N ALA A 37 2.31 11.83 1.42
CA ALA A 37 2.53 12.47 0.13
C ALA A 37 2.18 13.96 0.15
N ALA A 38 1.00 14.32 0.67
CA ALA A 38 0.55 15.71 0.77
C ALA A 38 1.49 16.55 1.66
N LEU A 39 1.86 16.03 2.83
CA LEU A 39 2.79 16.70 3.75
C LEU A 39 4.17 16.86 3.12
N GLY A 40 4.68 15.85 2.42
CA GLY A 40 5.94 15.93 1.70
C GLY A 40 5.94 17.02 0.64
N VAL A 41 4.88 17.11 -0.16
CA VAL A 41 4.72 18.16 -1.18
C VAL A 41 4.63 19.53 -0.55
N LEU A 42 3.81 19.70 0.51
CA LEU A 42 3.67 20.98 1.20
C LEU A 42 4.97 21.42 1.86
N LEU A 43 5.71 20.52 2.47
CA LEU A 43 7.01 20.82 3.08
C LEU A 43 8.01 21.30 2.00
N CYS A 44 8.12 20.58 0.89
CA CYS A 44 9.06 20.95 -0.17
C CYS A 44 8.67 22.25 -0.88
N SER A 45 7.40 22.47 -1.16
CA SER A 45 6.93 23.64 -1.92
C SER A 45 6.84 24.89 -1.04
N SER A 46 6.32 24.78 0.19
CA SER A 46 6.02 25.95 1.03
C SER A 46 7.15 26.32 1.98
N VAL A 47 7.92 25.34 2.48
CA VAL A 47 9.00 25.59 3.44
C VAL A 47 10.35 25.66 2.74
N LEU A 48 10.66 24.72 1.86
CA LEU A 48 11.95 24.65 1.19
C LEU A 48 11.99 25.41 -0.13
N ASN A 49 10.86 25.93 -0.61
CA ASN A 49 10.72 26.65 -1.90
C ASN A 49 11.28 25.85 -3.11
N VAL A 50 11.21 24.52 -3.05
CA VAL A 50 11.71 23.64 -4.09
C VAL A 50 10.56 23.26 -5.05
N ARG A 51 10.76 23.51 -6.35
CA ARG A 51 9.83 23.03 -7.39
C ARG A 51 10.01 21.55 -7.58
N LEU A 52 8.98 20.76 -7.21
CA LEU A 52 8.93 19.33 -7.41
C LEU A 52 8.77 18.99 -8.90
N VAL A 53 9.28 17.82 -9.29
CA VAL A 53 9.15 17.26 -10.63
C VAL A 53 8.08 16.16 -10.60
N PRO A 54 6.82 16.45 -10.98
CA PRO A 54 5.76 15.46 -10.97
C PRO A 54 6.01 14.41 -12.07
N THR A 55 6.17 13.14 -11.69
CA THR A 55 6.52 12.08 -12.64
C THR A 55 5.43 11.03 -12.84
N LEU A 56 4.72 10.65 -11.80
CA LEU A 56 3.65 9.65 -11.84
C LEU A 56 2.47 10.18 -11.02
N VAL A 57 1.76 11.16 -11.55
CA VAL A 57 0.72 11.82 -10.79
C VAL A 57 -0.53 11.94 -11.63
N PHE A 58 -1.65 11.52 -11.11
CA PHE A 58 -2.95 11.81 -11.69
C PHE A 58 -3.22 13.30 -11.57
N SER A 59 -3.23 14.01 -12.69
CA SER A 59 -3.56 15.44 -12.73
C SER A 59 -5.07 15.61 -12.76
N ILE A 60 -5.69 15.67 -11.58
CA ILE A 60 -7.14 15.84 -11.43
C ILE A 60 -7.47 17.29 -11.10
N THR A 61 -6.59 18.00 -10.42
CA THR A 61 -6.78 19.37 -9.96
C THR A 61 -5.50 20.20 -10.15
N ASP A 62 -5.60 21.51 -9.99
CA ASP A 62 -4.45 22.41 -10.01
C ASP A 62 -3.56 22.28 -8.76
N SER A 63 -4.04 21.61 -7.71
CA SER A 63 -3.29 21.39 -6.48
C SER A 63 -2.35 20.20 -6.60
N LEU A 64 -1.04 20.47 -6.62
CA LEU A 64 0.00 19.44 -6.67
C LEU A 64 -0.09 18.48 -5.45
N ALA A 65 -0.30 19.03 -4.25
CA ALA A 65 -0.41 18.23 -3.04
C ALA A 65 -1.60 17.25 -3.10
N TRP A 66 -2.74 17.70 -3.63
CA TRP A 66 -3.91 16.84 -3.80
C TRP A 66 -3.68 15.74 -4.81
N ASN A 67 -3.07 16.07 -5.95
CA ASN A 67 -2.74 15.08 -6.98
C ASN A 67 -1.78 14.00 -6.47
N TYR A 68 -0.75 14.38 -5.70
CA TYR A 68 0.15 13.43 -5.05
C TYR A 68 -0.55 12.57 -4.01
N ALA A 69 -1.42 13.16 -3.19
CA ALA A 69 -2.21 12.43 -2.19
C ALA A 69 -3.10 11.36 -2.85
N MET A 70 -3.83 11.75 -3.89
CA MET A 70 -4.70 10.81 -4.62
C MET A 70 -3.91 9.70 -5.31
N THR A 71 -2.77 10.04 -5.90
CA THR A 71 -1.89 9.04 -6.52
C THR A 71 -1.37 8.05 -5.48
N ALA A 72 -0.89 8.53 -4.34
CA ALA A 72 -0.41 7.67 -3.26
C ALA A 72 -1.53 6.77 -2.70
N PHE A 73 -2.75 7.30 -2.56
CA PHE A 73 -3.92 6.53 -2.14
C PHE A 73 -4.23 5.40 -3.14
N VAL A 74 -4.30 5.71 -4.43
CA VAL A 74 -4.57 4.71 -5.48
C VAL A 74 -3.47 3.65 -5.52
N LEU A 75 -2.19 4.05 -5.44
CA LEU A 75 -1.07 3.11 -5.39
C LEU A 75 -1.14 2.17 -4.18
N ALA A 76 -1.57 2.67 -3.02
CA ALA A 76 -1.78 1.83 -1.84
C ALA A 76 -2.92 0.81 -2.05
N LEU A 77 -4.01 1.20 -2.73
CA LEU A 77 -5.08 0.26 -3.09
C LEU A 77 -4.61 -0.79 -4.11
N VAL A 78 -3.83 -0.39 -5.11
CA VAL A 78 -3.23 -1.34 -6.07
C VAL A 78 -2.29 -2.30 -5.35
N ALA A 79 -1.45 -1.81 -4.44
CA ALA A 79 -0.58 -2.65 -3.61
C ALA A 79 -1.40 -3.61 -2.71
N THR A 80 -2.54 -3.16 -2.19
CA THR A 80 -3.47 -4.02 -1.42
C THR A 80 -4.06 -5.12 -2.29
N GLY A 81 -4.46 -4.80 -3.51
CA GLY A 81 -4.93 -5.79 -4.49
C GLY A 81 -3.84 -6.81 -4.85
N ALA A 82 -2.61 -6.35 -5.05
CA ALA A 82 -1.46 -7.23 -5.26
C ALA A 82 -1.19 -8.13 -4.04
N ALA A 83 -1.23 -7.58 -2.82
CA ALA A 83 -1.09 -8.34 -1.58
C ALA A 83 -2.20 -9.40 -1.45
N HIS A 84 -3.44 -9.07 -1.80
CA HIS A 84 -4.56 -10.00 -1.82
C HIS A 84 -4.32 -11.13 -2.82
N LEU A 85 -3.91 -10.80 -4.05
CA LEU A 85 -3.64 -11.78 -5.10
C LEU A 85 -2.47 -12.72 -4.71
N LEU A 86 -1.38 -12.16 -4.17
CA LEU A 86 -0.24 -12.94 -3.71
C LEU A 86 -0.62 -13.89 -2.56
N SER A 87 -1.51 -13.48 -1.66
CA SER A 87 -1.96 -14.34 -0.56
C SER A 87 -2.80 -15.53 -1.03
N LEU A 88 -3.39 -15.46 -2.22
CA LEU A 88 -4.14 -16.56 -2.83
C LEU A 88 -3.27 -17.50 -3.67
N THR A 89 -2.18 -17.00 -4.25
CA THR A 89 -1.40 -17.71 -5.29
C THR A 89 -0.02 -18.18 -4.80
N THR A 90 0.51 -17.63 -3.71
CA THR A 90 1.92 -17.81 -3.34
C THR A 90 2.10 -18.37 -1.93
N PRO A 91 2.98 -19.37 -1.71
CA PRO A 91 3.22 -19.96 -0.39
C PRO A 91 3.94 -19.02 0.59
N ARG A 92 4.62 -17.97 0.09
CA ARG A 92 5.33 -16.96 0.90
C ARG A 92 4.97 -15.53 0.47
N PRO A 93 3.71 -15.11 0.62
CA PRO A 93 3.20 -13.85 0.06
C PRO A 93 3.94 -12.61 0.57
N ARG A 94 4.42 -12.62 1.82
CA ARG A 94 5.14 -11.48 2.42
C ARG A 94 6.47 -11.18 1.73
N VAL A 95 7.24 -12.21 1.37
CA VAL A 95 8.55 -12.04 0.73
C VAL A 95 8.37 -11.46 -0.66
N PHE A 96 7.46 -12.04 -1.44
CA PHE A 96 7.18 -11.56 -2.80
C PHE A 96 6.57 -10.16 -2.78
N PHE A 97 5.67 -9.87 -1.85
CA PHE A 97 5.11 -8.54 -1.67
C PHE A 97 6.18 -7.51 -1.31
N GLY A 98 7.10 -7.85 -0.39
CA GLY A 98 8.22 -6.98 -0.03
C GLY A 98 9.11 -6.63 -1.24
N TRP A 99 9.44 -7.61 -2.08
CA TRP A 99 10.17 -7.38 -3.33
C TRP A 99 9.39 -6.52 -4.32
N LEU A 100 8.08 -6.77 -4.48
CA LEU A 100 7.21 -5.99 -5.38
C LEU A 100 7.19 -4.51 -4.97
N VAL A 101 6.92 -4.23 -3.69
CA VAL A 101 6.89 -2.85 -3.18
C VAL A 101 8.27 -2.21 -3.22
N GLY A 102 9.32 -2.95 -2.86
CA GLY A 102 10.70 -2.47 -2.90
C GLY A 102 11.13 -2.05 -4.30
N LEU A 103 10.91 -2.90 -5.30
CA LEU A 103 11.21 -2.59 -6.70
C LEU A 103 10.34 -1.45 -7.25
N GLY A 104 9.04 -1.45 -6.92
CA GLY A 104 8.14 -0.35 -7.29
C GLY A 104 8.57 0.99 -6.70
N THR A 105 8.99 1.00 -5.43
CA THR A 105 9.52 2.20 -4.76
C THR A 105 10.83 2.66 -5.42
N ALA A 106 11.74 1.74 -5.70
CA ALA A 106 12.99 2.05 -6.39
C ALA A 106 12.75 2.66 -7.77
N ALA A 107 11.83 2.09 -8.55
CA ALA A 107 11.43 2.64 -9.84
C ALA A 107 10.84 4.05 -9.70
N ALA A 108 9.94 4.27 -8.73
CA ALA A 108 9.36 5.58 -8.47
C ALA A 108 10.39 6.63 -8.01
N MET A 109 11.47 6.20 -7.33
CA MET A 109 12.59 7.08 -6.96
C MET A 109 13.45 7.48 -8.15
N VAL A 110 13.64 6.61 -9.12
CA VAL A 110 14.49 6.87 -10.30
C VAL A 110 13.77 7.75 -11.33
N MET A 111 12.45 7.65 -11.44
CA MET A 111 11.66 8.36 -12.45
C MET A 111 11.91 9.89 -12.51
N PRO A 112 12.01 10.64 -11.39
CA PRO A 112 12.27 12.09 -11.45
C PRO A 112 13.59 12.43 -12.16
N PHE A 113 14.56 11.53 -12.12
CA PHE A 113 15.87 11.76 -12.75
C PHE A 113 15.84 11.63 -14.28
N ALA A 114 14.84 10.94 -14.82
CA ALA A 114 14.59 10.85 -16.27
C ALA A 114 13.87 12.07 -16.83
N SER A 115 13.30 12.93 -15.99
CA SER A 115 12.55 14.13 -16.39
C SER A 115 13.43 15.38 -16.33
N GLU A 116 13.05 16.45 -17.03
CA GLU A 116 13.71 17.75 -16.90
C GLU A 116 13.35 18.43 -15.57
N GLY A 117 14.27 19.20 -15.00
CA GLY A 117 14.07 19.92 -13.74
C GLY A 117 15.34 20.07 -12.90
N SER A 118 15.23 20.84 -11.83
CA SER A 118 16.36 21.08 -10.91
C SER A 118 16.72 19.82 -10.15
N LEU A 119 18.00 19.63 -9.85
CA LEU A 119 18.48 18.49 -9.04
C LEU A 119 17.80 18.44 -7.67
N ALA A 120 17.60 19.60 -7.03
CA ALA A 120 16.88 19.69 -5.76
C ALA A 120 15.44 19.19 -5.89
N GLY A 121 14.71 19.54 -6.96
CA GLY A 121 13.36 19.05 -7.20
C GLY A 121 13.32 17.54 -7.43
N LYS A 122 14.27 16.97 -8.17
CA LYS A 122 14.38 15.53 -8.43
C LYS A 122 14.63 14.76 -7.14
N ILE A 123 15.57 15.21 -6.32
CA ILE A 123 15.89 14.59 -5.03
C ILE A 123 14.69 14.67 -4.08
N SER A 124 14.05 15.84 -3.97
CA SER A 124 12.87 16.01 -3.12
C SER A 124 11.72 15.08 -3.53
N THR A 125 11.45 14.97 -4.83
CA THR A 125 10.42 14.05 -5.34
C THR A 125 10.79 12.59 -5.04
N ALA A 126 12.04 12.19 -5.24
CA ALA A 126 12.51 10.85 -4.92
C ALA A 126 12.36 10.51 -3.42
N LEU A 127 12.64 11.46 -2.52
CA LEU A 127 12.46 11.29 -1.08
C LEU A 127 10.99 11.15 -0.69
N ILE A 128 10.08 11.91 -1.31
CA ILE A 128 8.64 11.76 -1.09
C ILE A 128 8.20 10.36 -1.54
N ASN A 129 8.62 9.91 -2.73
CA ASN A 129 8.28 8.59 -3.25
C ASN A 129 8.82 7.46 -2.35
N LEU A 130 10.04 7.64 -1.80
CA LEU A 130 10.61 6.72 -0.83
C LEU A 130 9.76 6.65 0.45
N ALA A 131 9.39 7.80 1.02
CA ALA A 131 8.58 7.86 2.24
C ALA A 131 7.21 7.19 2.04
N VAL A 132 6.54 7.46 0.92
CA VAL A 132 5.28 6.81 0.55
C VAL A 132 5.46 5.29 0.38
N GLY A 133 6.53 4.86 -0.31
CA GLY A 133 6.82 3.44 -0.51
C GLY A 133 7.10 2.70 0.80
N ILE A 134 7.85 3.31 1.73
CA ILE A 134 8.09 2.76 3.07
C ILE A 134 6.77 2.65 3.85
N ALA A 135 5.93 3.69 3.82
CA ALA A 135 4.64 3.68 4.51
C ALA A 135 3.75 2.54 3.99
N ILE A 136 3.59 2.42 2.67
CA ILE A 136 2.80 1.35 2.04
C ILE A 136 3.38 -0.03 2.38
N GLY A 137 4.69 -0.21 2.21
CA GLY A 137 5.36 -1.48 2.43
C GLY A 137 5.27 -1.97 3.86
N THR A 138 5.55 -1.11 4.84
CA THR A 138 5.53 -1.47 6.25
C THR A 138 4.11 -1.74 6.77
N LEU A 139 3.16 -0.87 6.43
CA LEU A 139 1.78 -1.00 6.91
C LEU A 139 1.08 -2.22 6.31
N LEU A 140 1.19 -2.45 5.00
CA LEU A 140 0.58 -3.62 4.37
C LEU A 140 1.25 -4.93 4.79
N THR A 141 2.56 -4.95 5.00
CA THR A 141 3.24 -6.13 5.55
C THR A 141 2.77 -6.42 6.97
N ALA A 142 2.54 -5.41 7.80
CA ALA A 142 1.97 -5.58 9.14
C ALA A 142 0.53 -6.10 9.09
N VAL A 143 -0.30 -5.65 8.15
CA VAL A 143 -1.66 -6.17 7.94
C VAL A 143 -1.62 -7.63 7.51
N LEU A 144 -0.77 -7.98 6.52
CA LEU A 144 -0.57 -9.36 6.07
C LEU A 144 -0.12 -10.29 7.20
N SER A 145 0.72 -9.81 8.12
CA SER A 145 1.19 -10.63 9.25
C SER A 145 0.07 -11.01 10.21
N ARG A 146 -0.83 -10.10 10.48
CA ARG A 146 -1.95 -10.34 11.41
C ARG A 146 -2.99 -11.29 10.82
N THR A 147 -3.28 -11.18 9.52
CA THR A 147 -4.28 -12.04 8.87
C THR A 147 -3.85 -13.51 8.80
N VAL A 148 -2.56 -13.81 8.63
CA VAL A 148 -2.04 -15.19 8.60
C VAL A 148 -2.04 -15.82 9.99
N THR A 149 -1.61 -15.07 11.02
CA THR A 149 -1.55 -15.59 12.41
C THR A 149 -2.94 -15.91 12.98
N ASP A 150 -3.95 -15.11 12.64
CA ASP A 150 -5.33 -15.38 13.10
C ASP A 150 -5.93 -16.62 12.43
N ALA A 151 -5.55 -16.93 11.19
CA ALA A 151 -5.94 -18.15 10.52
C ALA A 151 -5.35 -19.39 11.18
N GLU A 152 -4.06 -19.39 11.53
CA GLU A 152 -3.39 -20.51 12.22
C GLU A 152 -3.99 -20.79 13.61
N ARG A 153 -4.29 -19.75 14.38
CA ARG A 153 -4.91 -19.88 15.70
C ARG A 153 -6.32 -20.49 15.66
N SER A 154 -7.07 -20.25 14.58
CA SER A 154 -8.41 -20.80 14.43
C SER A 154 -8.40 -22.32 14.21
N TRP A 155 -7.35 -22.86 13.62
CA TRP A 155 -7.17 -24.29 13.43
C TRP A 155 -6.74 -25.02 14.70
N GLN A 156 -5.96 -24.39 15.57
CA GLN A 156 -5.49 -24.98 16.83
C GLN A 156 -6.58 -25.06 17.91
N ARG A 157 -7.69 -24.37 17.76
CA ARG A 157 -8.82 -24.37 18.71
C ARG A 157 -9.92 -25.40 18.37
N ARG A 158 -9.75 -26.17 17.31
CA ARG A 158 -10.66 -27.26 16.92
C ARG A 158 -10.12 -28.63 17.26
#